data_38183cb8f0b0f1f54c897805175c6ca0
#
_entry.id   38183cb8f0b0f1f54c897805175c6ca0
#
_cell.length_a   1.000
_cell.length_b   1.000
_cell.length_c   1.000
_cell.angle_alpha   90.00
_cell.angle_beta   90.00
_cell.angle_gamma   90.00
#
_symmetry.space_group_name_H-M   'P 1'
#
loop_
_entity.id
_entity.type
_entity.pdbx_description
1 polymer ?
#
loop_
_entity_poly.entity_id
_entity_poly.type
_entity_poly.pdbx_seq_one_letter_code
_entity_poly.pdbx_strand_id
1 'polypeptide(L)'
;MKIFTAYIHENRYGLGIILLAAIFLLPFLGMFPLIDPDEPVYGQTAREMLAAGDWLSPRIYGNFWYDKPPLFYWLEMISYSLFGISDYTSRLPSAIMGLATIGTVYIQCRAIFNKH
;
A
#
# COMPACT_ATOMS: atom_id res chain seq x y z
N MET A 1 8.56 -24.75 -14.80
CA MET A 1 7.30 -24.40 -15.48
C MET A 1 6.09 -25.18 -14.94
N LYS A 2 6.15 -26.51 -14.80
CA LYS A 2 5.03 -27.34 -14.28
C LYS A 2 4.62 -27.02 -12.82
N ILE A 3 5.55 -26.68 -11.94
CA ILE A 3 5.26 -26.33 -10.54
C ILE A 3 4.49 -25.00 -10.43
N PHE A 4 4.85 -24.03 -11.26
CA PHE A 4 4.18 -22.72 -11.29
C PHE A 4 2.75 -22.82 -11.84
N THR A 5 2.53 -23.62 -12.88
CA THR A 5 1.18 -23.87 -13.42
C THR A 5 0.29 -24.64 -12.45
N ALA A 6 0.82 -25.60 -11.72
CA ALA A 6 0.10 -26.31 -10.67
C ALA A 6 -0.31 -25.38 -9.53
N TYR A 7 0.60 -24.52 -9.06
CA TYR A 7 0.33 -23.54 -8.02
C TYR A 7 -0.77 -22.53 -8.42
N ILE A 8 -0.74 -22.04 -9.67
CA ILE A 8 -1.79 -21.14 -10.20
C ILE A 8 -3.13 -21.86 -10.25
N HIS A 9 -3.17 -23.11 -10.72
CA HIS A 9 -4.42 -23.86 -10.83
C HIS A 9 -5.05 -24.13 -9.46
N GLU A 10 -4.25 -24.46 -8.46
CA GLU A 10 -4.71 -24.66 -7.08
C GLU A 10 -5.18 -23.37 -6.40
N ASN A 11 -4.59 -22.21 -6.74
CA ASN A 11 -4.91 -20.92 -6.13
C ASN A 11 -5.74 -20.00 -7.03
N ARG A 12 -6.32 -20.51 -8.13
CA ARG A 12 -7.06 -19.69 -9.11
C ARG A 12 -8.15 -18.80 -8.51
N TYR A 13 -8.84 -19.27 -7.50
CA TYR A 13 -9.89 -18.50 -6.83
C TYR A 13 -9.30 -17.36 -6.00
N GLY A 14 -8.21 -17.60 -5.28
CA GLY A 14 -7.49 -16.55 -4.52
C GLY A 14 -6.92 -15.49 -5.43
N LEU A 15 -6.29 -15.89 -6.54
CA LEU A 15 -5.80 -14.96 -7.55
C LEU A 15 -6.94 -14.16 -8.18
N GLY A 16 -8.09 -14.79 -8.46
CA GLY A 16 -9.27 -14.12 -8.96
C GLY A 16 -9.82 -13.07 -8.00
N ILE A 17 -9.88 -13.37 -6.70
CA ILE A 17 -10.33 -12.45 -5.66
C ILE A 17 -9.37 -11.25 -5.54
N ILE A 18 -8.06 -11.49 -5.53
CA ILE A 18 -7.06 -10.42 -5.46
C ILE A 18 -7.12 -9.55 -6.72
N LEU A 19 -7.25 -10.15 -7.90
CA LEU A 19 -7.38 -9.41 -9.16
C LEU A 19 -8.64 -8.55 -9.18
N LEU A 20 -9.77 -9.10 -8.75
CA LEU A 20 -11.03 -8.37 -8.64
C LEU A 20 -10.89 -7.18 -7.67
N ALA A 21 -10.31 -7.41 -6.49
CA ALA A 21 -10.04 -6.36 -5.53
C ALA A 21 -9.11 -5.28 -6.10
N ALA A 22 -8.07 -5.66 -6.84
CA ALA A 22 -7.16 -4.72 -7.48
C ALA A 22 -7.86 -3.85 -8.53
N ILE A 23 -8.75 -4.44 -9.35
CA ILE A 23 -9.54 -3.72 -10.35
C ILE A 23 -10.46 -2.67 -9.71
N PHE A 24 -10.98 -2.95 -8.51
CA PHE A 24 -11.84 -1.99 -7.80
C PHE A 24 -11.06 -0.97 -6.97
N LEU A 25 -9.90 -1.33 -6.44
CA LEU A 25 -9.13 -0.44 -5.57
C LEU A 25 -8.20 0.50 -6.34
N LEU A 26 -7.40 -0.04 -7.26
CA LEU A 26 -6.29 0.72 -7.85
C LEU A 26 -6.73 1.89 -8.75
N PRO A 27 -7.75 1.79 -9.62
CA PRO A 27 -8.09 2.90 -10.53
C PRO A 27 -8.58 4.15 -9.82
N PHE A 28 -9.13 4.01 -8.62
CA PHE A 28 -9.79 5.10 -7.89
C PHE A 28 -8.90 5.83 -6.88
N LEU A 29 -7.67 5.36 -6.64
CA LEU A 29 -6.76 5.94 -5.64
C LEU A 29 -6.47 7.43 -5.84
N GLY A 30 -6.39 7.88 -7.09
CA GLY A 30 -6.11 9.28 -7.45
C GLY A 30 -7.35 10.09 -7.83
N MET A 31 -8.55 9.55 -7.65
CA MET A 31 -9.79 10.19 -8.14
C MET A 31 -10.19 11.40 -7.30
N PHE A 32 -9.81 11.41 -6.03
CA PHE A 32 -10.11 12.49 -5.10
C PHE A 32 -8.83 13.02 -4.49
N PRO A 33 -8.73 14.33 -4.15
CA PRO A 33 -7.60 14.85 -3.39
C PRO A 33 -7.47 14.15 -2.04
N LEU A 34 -6.29 14.26 -1.43
CA LEU A 34 -6.07 13.72 -0.08
C LEU A 34 -7.05 14.36 0.89
N ILE A 35 -7.76 13.54 1.68
CA ILE A 35 -8.84 13.97 2.56
C ILE A 35 -8.30 14.11 3.98
N ASP A 36 -8.63 15.26 4.58
CA ASP A 36 -8.26 15.67 5.93
C ASP A 36 -8.83 14.71 7.01
N PRO A 37 -8.15 14.63 8.21
CA PRO A 37 -6.90 15.33 8.56
C PRO A 37 -5.62 14.55 8.26
N ASP A 38 -5.67 13.23 8.22
CA ASP A 38 -4.47 12.38 8.28
C ASP A 38 -3.75 12.22 6.93
N GLU A 39 -4.48 11.97 5.83
CA GLU A 39 -3.86 11.70 4.53
C GLU A 39 -2.92 12.82 4.06
N PRO A 40 -3.32 14.12 4.10
CA PRO A 40 -2.41 15.20 3.72
C PRO A 40 -1.19 15.31 4.63
N VAL A 41 -1.34 15.02 5.93
CA VAL A 41 -0.23 15.05 6.89
C VAL A 41 0.81 13.99 6.57
N TYR A 42 0.37 12.76 6.27
CA TYR A 42 1.28 11.69 5.86
C TYR A 42 1.97 12.04 4.55
N GLY A 43 1.21 12.40 3.52
CA GLY A 43 1.73 12.73 2.20
C GLY A 43 2.71 13.91 2.21
N GLN A 44 2.40 14.98 2.94
CA GLN A 44 3.27 16.15 3.06
C GLN A 44 4.55 15.82 3.84
N THR A 45 4.44 15.06 4.95
CA THR A 45 5.60 14.64 5.73
C THR A 45 6.54 13.79 4.90
N ALA A 46 6.03 12.78 4.21
CA ALA A 46 6.83 11.91 3.34
C ALA A 46 7.50 12.70 2.20
N ARG A 47 6.80 13.67 1.62
CA ARG A 47 7.33 14.57 0.59
C ARG A 47 8.50 15.40 1.10
N GLU A 48 8.38 16.00 2.29
CA GLU A 48 9.44 16.82 2.87
C GLU A 48 10.64 15.97 3.30
N MET A 49 10.42 14.79 3.88
CA MET A 49 11.48 13.83 4.18
C MET A 49 12.26 13.42 2.92
N LEU A 50 11.53 13.10 1.85
CA LEU A 50 12.14 12.73 0.57
C LEU A 50 12.95 13.89 -0.02
N ALA A 51 12.43 15.11 -0.02
CA ALA A 51 13.11 16.30 -0.52
C ALA A 51 14.37 16.64 0.29
N ALA A 52 14.34 16.38 1.60
CA ALA A 52 15.50 16.58 2.49
C ALA A 52 16.52 15.44 2.42
N GLY A 53 16.17 14.28 1.81
CA GLY A 53 16.98 13.06 1.85
C GLY A 53 17.12 12.45 3.25
N ASP A 54 16.25 12.83 4.17
CA ASP A 54 16.29 12.46 5.59
C ASP A 54 15.17 11.45 5.91
N TRP A 55 15.54 10.21 6.08
CA TRP A 55 14.60 9.10 6.34
C TRP A 55 14.26 8.92 7.81
N LEU A 56 14.91 9.66 8.70
CA LEU A 56 14.78 9.47 10.14
C LEU A 56 13.96 10.57 10.83
N SER A 57 13.99 11.80 10.28
CA SER A 57 13.39 12.95 10.92
C SER A 57 12.15 13.44 10.18
N PRO A 58 10.95 12.98 10.57
CA PRO A 58 9.70 13.45 9.97
C PRO A 58 9.57 14.97 10.12
N ARG A 59 9.14 15.62 9.03
CA ARG A 59 8.96 17.08 8.96
C ARG A 59 7.66 17.43 8.29
N ILE A 60 7.03 18.51 8.77
CA ILE A 60 5.88 19.13 8.14
C ILE A 60 6.03 20.65 8.21
N TYR A 61 5.91 21.32 7.07
CA TYR A 61 6.13 22.76 6.93
C TYR A 61 7.48 23.22 7.50
N GLY A 62 8.53 22.42 7.29
CA GLY A 62 9.89 22.69 7.76
C GLY A 62 10.16 22.39 9.23
N ASN A 63 9.15 22.05 10.03
CA ASN A 63 9.29 21.72 11.44
C ASN A 63 9.32 20.21 11.66
N PHE A 64 10.09 19.77 12.67
CA PHE A 64 10.08 18.34 13.06
C PHE A 64 8.71 17.93 13.58
N TRP A 65 8.24 16.77 13.12
CA TRP A 65 6.91 16.25 13.41
C TRP A 65 6.96 14.77 13.77
N TYR A 66 7.03 14.45 15.06
CA TYR A 66 7.19 13.09 15.58
C TYR A 66 5.85 12.52 16.10
N ASP A 67 4.74 12.82 15.46
CA ASP A 67 3.40 12.39 15.89
C ASP A 67 3.11 10.92 15.56
N LYS A 68 3.66 10.41 14.48
CA LYS A 68 3.38 9.07 13.97
C LYS A 68 4.64 8.23 13.77
N PRO A 69 4.53 6.88 13.84
CA PRO A 69 5.66 5.98 13.52
C PRO A 69 6.15 6.16 12.07
N PRO A 70 7.47 6.08 11.82
CA PRO A 70 8.05 6.42 10.53
C PRO A 70 7.79 5.41 9.41
N LEU A 71 7.35 4.19 9.71
CA LEU A 71 7.21 3.12 8.72
C LEU A 71 6.33 3.52 7.54
N PHE A 72 5.19 4.16 7.80
CA PHE A 72 4.28 4.56 6.73
C PHE A 72 4.87 5.68 5.87
N TYR A 73 5.57 6.65 6.47
CA TYR A 73 6.31 7.66 5.72
C TYR A 73 7.35 7.03 4.78
N TRP A 74 8.09 6.01 5.24
CA TRP A 74 9.05 5.31 4.39
C TRP A 74 8.38 4.64 3.20
N LEU A 75 7.23 4.01 3.38
CA LEU A 75 6.48 3.39 2.29
C LEU A 75 5.99 4.43 1.27
N GLU A 76 5.52 5.59 1.73
CA GLU A 76 5.15 6.69 0.85
C GLU A 76 6.37 7.29 0.14
N MET A 77 7.49 7.49 0.84
CA MET A 77 8.75 7.96 0.22
C MET A 77 9.22 7.03 -0.89
N ILE A 78 9.16 5.72 -0.67
CA ILE A 78 9.47 4.71 -1.70
C ILE A 78 8.51 4.85 -2.87
N SER A 79 7.21 4.94 -2.61
CA SER A 79 6.19 5.13 -3.64
C SER A 79 6.43 6.40 -4.46
N TYR A 80 6.75 7.52 -3.80
CA TYR A 80 7.06 8.79 -4.44
C TYR A 80 8.34 8.75 -5.26
N SER A 81 9.38 8.07 -4.79
CA SER A 81 10.64 7.95 -5.51
C SER A 81 10.52 7.10 -6.77
N LEU A 82 9.63 6.11 -6.80
CA LEU A 82 9.43 5.22 -7.94
C LEU A 82 8.44 5.77 -8.98
N PHE A 83 7.35 6.40 -8.52
CA PHE A 83 6.22 6.77 -9.38
C PHE A 83 5.93 8.27 -9.41
N GLY A 84 6.70 9.09 -8.68
CA GLY A 84 6.46 10.51 -8.54
C GLY A 84 5.45 10.85 -7.44
N ILE A 85 5.36 12.14 -7.09
CA ILE A 85 4.49 12.63 -6.01
C ILE A 85 3.11 12.92 -6.56
N SER A 86 2.09 12.22 -6.05
CA SER A 86 0.69 12.43 -6.38
C SER A 86 -0.23 11.83 -5.31
N ASP A 87 -1.50 12.20 -5.32
CA ASP A 87 -2.52 11.62 -4.43
C ASP A 87 -2.66 10.10 -4.63
N TYR A 88 -2.48 9.66 -5.87
CA TYR A 88 -2.45 8.23 -6.22
C TYR A 88 -1.32 7.49 -5.51
N THR A 89 -0.10 8.01 -5.63
CA THR A 89 1.10 7.37 -5.09
C THR A 89 1.18 7.46 -3.57
N SER A 90 0.52 8.42 -2.94
CA SER A 90 0.34 8.50 -1.50
C SER A 90 -0.48 7.33 -0.97
N ARG A 91 -1.55 6.96 -1.66
CA ARG A 91 -2.46 5.87 -1.27
C ARG A 91 -1.98 4.48 -1.72
N LEU A 92 -1.04 4.42 -2.65
CA LEU A 92 -0.56 3.15 -3.22
C LEU A 92 -0.03 2.16 -2.16
N PRO A 93 0.76 2.56 -1.15
CA PRO A 93 1.19 1.66 -0.08
C PRO A 93 0.01 1.04 0.68
N SER A 94 -1.00 1.83 1.05
CA SER A 94 -2.20 1.33 1.73
C SER A 94 -2.98 0.34 0.88
N ALA A 95 -3.13 0.60 -0.41
CA ALA A 95 -3.80 -0.30 -1.33
C ALA A 95 -3.06 -1.63 -1.49
N ILE A 96 -1.73 -1.61 -1.59
CA ILE A 96 -0.90 -2.83 -1.65
C ILE A 96 -1.06 -3.65 -0.36
N MET A 97 -1.03 -3.01 0.81
CA MET A 97 -1.25 -3.69 2.09
C MET A 97 -2.67 -4.24 2.22
N GLY A 98 -3.66 -3.55 1.70
CA GLY A 98 -5.04 -4.04 1.61
C GLY A 98 -5.14 -5.31 0.76
N LEU A 99 -4.52 -5.33 -0.42
CA LEU A 99 -4.47 -6.51 -1.29
C LEU A 99 -3.72 -7.67 -0.62
N ALA A 100 -2.61 -7.41 0.07
CA ALA A 100 -1.87 -8.42 0.82
C ALA A 100 -2.72 -9.01 1.95
N THR A 101 -3.51 -8.18 2.62
CA THR A 101 -4.46 -8.63 3.67
C THR A 101 -5.51 -9.56 3.09
N ILE A 102 -6.12 -9.22 1.96
CA ILE A 102 -7.09 -10.09 1.26
C ILE A 102 -6.46 -11.44 0.93
N GLY A 103 -5.24 -11.44 0.39
CA GLY A 103 -4.49 -12.67 0.10
C GLY A 103 -4.23 -13.52 1.34
N THR A 104 -3.81 -12.89 2.43
CA THR A 104 -3.53 -13.57 3.70
C THR A 104 -4.79 -14.20 4.30
N VAL A 105 -5.91 -13.48 4.30
CA VAL A 105 -7.21 -13.99 4.76
C VAL A 105 -7.64 -15.20 3.91
N TYR A 106 -7.51 -15.10 2.60
CA TYR A 106 -7.82 -16.23 1.71
C TYR A 106 -7.01 -17.49 2.05
N ILE A 107 -5.69 -17.34 2.24
CA ILE A 107 -4.80 -18.46 2.57
C ILE A 107 -5.19 -19.08 3.91
N GLN A 108 -5.48 -18.26 4.93
CA GLN A 108 -5.88 -18.74 6.25
C GLN A 108 -7.25 -19.45 6.21
N CYS A 109 -8.25 -18.87 5.55
CA CYS A 109 -9.55 -19.50 5.37
C CYS A 109 -9.40 -20.86 4.69
N ARG A 110 -8.62 -20.94 3.62
CA ARG A 110 -8.36 -22.20 2.93
C ARG A 110 -7.68 -23.22 3.85
N ALA A 111 -6.71 -22.81 4.65
CA ALA A 111 -6.02 -23.69 5.58
C ALA A 111 -6.94 -24.25 6.70
N ILE A 112 -7.94 -23.46 7.10
CA ILE A 112 -8.88 -23.85 8.16
C ILE A 112 -10.02 -24.74 7.59
N PHE A 113 -10.61 -24.33 6.47
CA PHE A 113 -11.82 -24.95 5.94
C PHE A 113 -11.54 -26.08 4.94
N ASN A 114 -10.35 -26.18 4.34
CA ASN A 114 -10.00 -27.23 3.37
C ASN A 114 -9.29 -28.43 4.01
N LYS A 115 -9.43 -28.61 5.32
CA LYS A 115 -8.85 -29.76 6.06
C LYS A 115 -9.68 -31.04 5.97
N HIS A 116 -10.60 -31.13 5.00
CA HIS A 116 -11.41 -32.34 4.77
C HIS A 116 -11.21 -32.86 3.34
#